data_ab9fd7a104235f07d8ae017a8393e47a
#
_entry.id   ab9fd7a104235f07d8ae017a8393e47a
#
_cell.length_a   1.000
_cell.length_b   1.000
_cell.length_c   1.000
_cell.angle_alpha   90.00
_cell.angle_beta   90.00
_cell.angle_gamma   90.00
#
_symmetry.space_group_name_H-M   'P 1'
#
loop_
_entity.id
_entity.type
_entity.pdbx_description
1 polymer ?
#
loop_
_entity_poly.entity_id
_entity_poly.type
_entity_poly.pdbx_seq_one_letter_code
_entity_poly.pdbx_strand_id
1 'polypeptide(L)'
;MIMKKLVFILIALSTFVAAQAQDLVILHLNDTHSHVDPERSGKNVGEGGSIEQAAYIDQVRAEVGKKNVLLLHAGDFSQGTSYFTELEGQMEIDLLNAMGYDAVSLGNHEFDNGLEVLAGRLARLDADVVCANYDFSATPLKKYVKPYVIIRRGGLKIGIIGLLPDLADVVDVRIASQISFQDPITSTQRYATFLKEKKKCDLVICLSHMGFDGPVNTDEALAKGTRDIDVIVGGHSHTRLDDKAVFYNLDGEEVVVVTAWKWGLRVGRLDVEM
;
A
#
# COMPACT_ATOMS: atom_id res chain seq x y z
N MET A 1 -72.49 27.32 -25.98
CA MET A 1 -71.53 26.25 -26.28
C MET A 1 -70.17 26.69 -25.80
N ILE A 2 -69.79 26.24 -24.58
CA ILE A 2 -68.58 26.70 -23.87
C ILE A 2 -67.51 25.60 -24.05
N MET A 3 -66.47 25.92 -24.83
CA MET A 3 -65.28 25.06 -24.97
C MET A 3 -64.40 25.16 -23.72
N LYS A 4 -64.31 24.07 -22.94
CA LYS A 4 -63.28 23.94 -21.85
C LYS A 4 -61.95 23.60 -22.47
N LYS A 5 -60.97 24.53 -22.34
CA LYS A 5 -59.57 24.26 -22.67
C LYS A 5 -58.94 23.43 -21.53
N LEU A 6 -58.55 22.22 -21.84
CA LEU A 6 -57.77 21.36 -20.93
C LEU A 6 -56.30 21.80 -21.04
N VAL A 7 -55.74 22.31 -19.96
CA VAL A 7 -54.32 22.64 -19.83
C VAL A 7 -53.62 21.40 -19.24
N PHE A 8 -52.80 20.73 -20.03
CA PHE A 8 -51.90 19.67 -19.56
C PHE A 8 -50.64 20.31 -18.96
N ILE A 9 -50.48 20.23 -17.65
CA ILE A 9 -49.25 20.57 -16.96
C ILE A 9 -48.34 19.36 -16.99
N LEU A 10 -47.30 19.42 -17.80
CA LEU A 10 -46.22 18.40 -17.81
C LEU A 10 -45.29 18.72 -16.63
N ILE A 11 -45.40 17.96 -15.55
CA ILE A 11 -44.42 17.99 -14.47
C ILE A 11 -43.22 17.18 -14.89
N ALA A 12 -42.15 17.83 -15.31
CA ALA A 12 -40.86 17.21 -15.52
C ALA A 12 -40.25 16.86 -14.15
N LEU A 13 -40.33 15.59 -13.78
CA LEU A 13 -39.59 15.07 -12.63
C LEU A 13 -38.11 15.03 -13.03
N SER A 14 -37.34 16.06 -12.69
CA SER A 14 -35.89 16.02 -12.72
C SER A 14 -35.43 15.15 -11.56
N THR A 15 -35.11 13.90 -11.82
CA THR A 15 -34.37 13.05 -10.88
C THR A 15 -32.97 13.66 -10.75
N PHE A 16 -32.75 14.41 -9.69
CA PHE A 16 -31.40 14.71 -9.23
C PHE A 16 -30.79 13.37 -8.80
N VAL A 17 -30.00 12.77 -9.68
CA VAL A 17 -29.03 11.75 -9.27
C VAL A 17 -27.96 12.56 -8.50
N ALA A 18 -28.08 12.57 -7.18
CA ALA A 18 -26.97 12.99 -6.34
C ALA A 18 -25.79 12.09 -6.77
N ALA A 19 -24.75 12.68 -7.34
CA ALA A 19 -23.48 11.99 -7.48
C ALA A 19 -23.09 11.63 -6.03
N GLN A 20 -23.22 10.35 -5.68
CA GLN A 20 -22.62 9.86 -4.44
C GLN A 20 -21.13 10.16 -4.57
N ALA A 21 -20.59 10.91 -3.61
CA ALA A 21 -19.15 11.00 -3.44
C ALA A 21 -18.63 9.56 -3.48
N GLN A 22 -17.70 9.29 -4.39
CA GLN A 22 -17.13 7.95 -4.51
C GLN A 22 -16.10 7.83 -3.39
N ASP A 23 -16.51 7.20 -2.28
CA ASP A 23 -15.63 6.95 -1.15
C ASP A 23 -14.64 5.86 -1.55
N LEU A 24 -13.36 6.19 -1.58
CA LEU A 24 -12.28 5.22 -1.66
C LEU A 24 -11.84 4.88 -0.24
N VAL A 25 -11.80 3.61 0.08
CA VAL A 25 -11.20 3.12 1.32
C VAL A 25 -9.87 2.45 1.01
N ILE A 26 -8.80 2.95 1.60
CA ILE A 26 -7.49 2.32 1.57
C ILE A 26 -7.37 1.47 2.83
N LEU A 27 -7.28 0.15 2.66
CA LEU A 27 -6.88 -0.78 3.71
C LEU A 27 -5.40 -1.09 3.54
N HIS A 28 -4.65 -1.07 4.64
CA HIS A 28 -3.22 -1.30 4.57
C HIS A 28 -2.70 -2.11 5.75
N LEU A 29 -1.65 -2.87 5.47
CA LEU A 29 -0.83 -3.56 6.45
C LEU A 29 0.65 -3.31 6.13
N ASN A 30 1.49 -3.56 7.11
CA ASN A 30 2.94 -3.55 7.03
C ASN A 30 3.50 -4.48 8.11
N ASP A 31 4.73 -4.95 7.94
CA ASP A 31 5.49 -5.67 8.96
C ASP A 31 4.68 -6.82 9.61
N THR A 32 4.00 -7.62 8.78
CA THR A 32 3.20 -8.75 9.29
C THR A 32 4.07 -9.90 9.74
N HIS A 33 5.30 -10.01 9.24
CA HIS A 33 6.36 -10.90 9.74
C HIS A 33 5.90 -12.33 9.98
N SER A 34 5.19 -12.92 9.02
CA SER A 34 4.70 -14.31 9.09
C SER A 34 3.84 -14.63 10.32
N HIS A 35 3.26 -13.62 10.99
CA HIS A 35 2.33 -13.82 12.11
C HIS A 35 0.95 -14.25 11.58
N VAL A 36 0.85 -15.54 11.23
CA VAL A 36 -0.35 -16.16 10.66
C VAL A 36 -1.43 -16.36 11.72
N ASP A 37 -1.00 -16.86 12.90
CA ASP A 37 -1.88 -17.05 14.05
C ASP A 37 -2.00 -15.78 14.90
N PRO A 38 -3.08 -15.63 15.67
CA PRO A 38 -3.14 -14.64 16.74
C PRO A 38 -1.99 -14.79 17.74
N GLU A 39 -1.56 -13.68 18.35
CA GLU A 39 -0.48 -13.67 19.33
C GLU A 39 -0.78 -14.65 20.47
N ARG A 40 0.19 -15.52 20.77
CA ARG A 40 0.04 -16.58 21.79
C ARG A 40 0.58 -16.19 23.15
N SER A 41 1.30 -15.06 23.25
CA SER A 41 1.95 -14.61 24.48
C SER A 41 2.09 -13.09 24.54
N GLY A 42 2.46 -12.57 25.73
CA GLY A 42 2.71 -11.14 25.90
C GLY A 42 1.44 -10.30 26.05
N LYS A 43 1.55 -9.02 25.75
CA LYS A 43 0.47 -8.04 25.98
C LYS A 43 -0.68 -8.15 24.97
N ASN A 44 -0.39 -8.72 23.81
CA ASN A 44 -1.33 -8.76 22.67
C ASN A 44 -1.91 -10.17 22.48
N VAL A 45 -1.93 -11.02 23.52
CA VAL A 45 -2.50 -12.38 23.43
C VAL A 45 -3.91 -12.35 22.88
N GLY A 46 -4.13 -13.12 21.81
CA GLY A 46 -5.41 -13.22 21.12
C GLY A 46 -5.67 -12.12 20.08
N GLU A 47 -4.76 -11.15 19.91
CA GLU A 47 -4.84 -10.13 18.87
C GLU A 47 -4.11 -10.56 17.59
N GLY A 48 -4.47 -9.98 16.46
CA GLY A 48 -3.89 -10.27 15.14
C GLY A 48 -4.41 -11.58 14.56
N GLY A 49 -3.62 -12.14 13.64
CA GLY A 49 -3.96 -13.37 12.92
C GLY A 49 -4.59 -13.12 11.54
N SER A 50 -4.22 -13.99 10.59
CA SER A 50 -4.61 -13.81 9.18
C SER A 50 -6.11 -14.00 8.95
N ILE A 51 -6.79 -14.82 9.78
CA ILE A 51 -8.23 -15.03 9.67
C ILE A 51 -8.98 -13.77 10.08
N GLU A 52 -8.58 -13.14 11.17
CA GLU A 52 -9.17 -11.90 11.67
C GLU A 52 -8.93 -10.72 10.71
N GLN A 53 -7.73 -10.65 10.13
CA GLN A 53 -7.42 -9.68 9.09
C GLN A 53 -8.33 -9.86 7.88
N ALA A 54 -8.45 -11.09 7.36
CA ALA A 54 -9.31 -11.40 6.22
C ALA A 54 -10.78 -11.08 6.51
N ALA A 55 -11.26 -11.44 7.71
CA ALA A 55 -12.64 -11.14 8.12
C ALA A 55 -12.92 -9.64 8.15
N TYR A 56 -12.00 -8.82 8.67
CA TYR A 56 -12.15 -7.37 8.68
C TYR A 56 -12.10 -6.78 7.26
N ILE A 57 -11.18 -7.24 6.42
CA ILE A 57 -11.08 -6.81 5.02
C ILE A 57 -12.41 -7.10 4.28
N ASP A 58 -12.97 -8.31 4.46
CA ASP A 58 -14.22 -8.69 3.83
C ASP A 58 -15.42 -7.92 4.40
N GLN A 59 -15.42 -7.60 5.69
CA GLN A 59 -16.43 -6.73 6.29
C GLN A 59 -16.41 -5.34 5.63
N VAL A 60 -15.25 -4.71 5.47
CA VAL A 60 -15.14 -3.39 4.81
C VAL A 60 -15.55 -3.47 3.35
N ARG A 61 -15.14 -4.54 2.63
CA ARG A 61 -15.57 -4.78 1.25
C ARG A 61 -17.09 -4.93 1.12
N ALA A 62 -17.74 -5.54 2.11
CA ALA A 62 -19.21 -5.66 2.14
C ALA A 62 -19.87 -4.31 2.47
N GLU A 63 -19.24 -3.49 3.33
CA GLU A 63 -19.73 -2.15 3.72
C GLU A 63 -19.73 -1.17 2.54
N VAL A 64 -18.60 -1.00 1.87
CA VAL A 64 -18.41 0.06 0.86
C VAL A 64 -18.40 -0.46 -0.58
N GLY A 65 -18.41 -1.77 -0.78
CA GLY A 65 -18.27 -2.43 -2.08
C GLY A 65 -16.80 -2.66 -2.48
N LYS A 66 -16.48 -3.89 -2.91
CA LYS A 66 -15.09 -4.31 -3.25
C LYS A 66 -14.38 -3.36 -4.23
N LYS A 67 -15.11 -2.78 -5.19
CA LYS A 67 -14.55 -1.84 -6.18
C LYS A 67 -14.06 -0.51 -5.58
N ASN A 68 -14.50 -0.20 -4.37
CA ASN A 68 -14.15 1.02 -3.65
C ASN A 68 -13.05 0.78 -2.59
N VAL A 69 -12.56 -0.46 -2.44
CA VAL A 69 -11.48 -0.81 -1.50
C VAL A 69 -10.19 -1.02 -2.27
N LEU A 70 -9.13 -0.36 -1.83
CA LEU A 70 -7.75 -0.58 -2.25
C LEU A 70 -6.99 -1.23 -1.09
N LEU A 71 -6.49 -2.45 -1.27
CA LEU A 71 -5.79 -3.21 -0.24
C LEU A 71 -4.29 -3.25 -0.55
N LEU A 72 -3.47 -2.73 0.37
CA LEU A 72 -2.05 -2.49 0.18
C LEU A 72 -1.21 -3.11 1.30
N HIS A 73 0.04 -3.49 0.99
CA HIS A 73 1.03 -3.92 1.99
C HIS A 73 2.35 -3.18 1.81
N ALA A 74 2.87 -2.57 2.87
CA ALA A 74 4.09 -1.77 2.82
C ALA A 74 5.36 -2.56 3.24
N GLY A 75 5.44 -3.85 2.87
CA GLY A 75 6.63 -4.69 3.02
C GLY A 75 6.75 -5.40 4.38
N ASP A 76 7.78 -6.26 4.48
CA ASP A 76 8.04 -7.16 5.61
C ASP A 76 6.82 -8.05 5.94
N PHE A 77 6.28 -8.70 4.90
CA PHE A 77 5.29 -9.76 5.13
C PHE A 77 5.95 -11.09 5.50
N SER A 78 7.24 -11.27 5.19
CA SER A 78 8.05 -12.46 5.47
C SER A 78 8.83 -12.33 6.78
N GLN A 79 9.30 -13.48 7.31
CA GLN A 79 10.20 -13.61 8.45
C GLN A 79 9.54 -13.28 9.81
N GLY A 80 9.87 -14.06 10.84
CA GLY A 80 9.47 -13.80 12.23
C GLY A 80 8.90 -15.03 12.96
N THR A 81 8.32 -15.99 12.26
CA THR A 81 7.73 -17.19 12.87
C THR A 81 8.18 -18.48 12.19
N SER A 82 7.78 -19.62 12.75
CA SER A 82 8.05 -20.95 12.17
C SER A 82 7.41 -21.14 10.79
N TYR A 83 6.36 -20.41 10.45
CA TYR A 83 5.78 -20.44 9.11
C TYR A 83 6.81 -20.06 8.04
N PHE A 84 7.56 -18.99 8.27
CA PHE A 84 8.63 -18.60 7.36
C PHE A 84 9.77 -19.63 7.34
N THR A 85 10.18 -20.13 8.51
CA THR A 85 11.30 -21.07 8.60
C THR A 85 11.01 -22.38 7.88
N GLU A 86 9.77 -22.88 7.96
CA GLU A 86 9.37 -24.18 7.40
C GLU A 86 8.89 -24.06 5.93
N LEU A 87 8.28 -22.93 5.58
CA LEU A 87 7.61 -22.75 4.27
C LEU A 87 8.29 -21.69 3.39
N GLU A 88 9.41 -21.14 3.85
CA GLU A 88 10.25 -20.22 3.09
C GLU A 88 9.50 -19.04 2.46
N GLY A 89 8.48 -18.50 3.15
CA GLY A 89 7.68 -17.37 2.68
C GLY A 89 6.54 -17.71 1.71
N GLN A 90 6.29 -18.99 1.44
CA GLN A 90 5.20 -19.40 0.55
C GLN A 90 3.83 -19.16 1.17
N MET A 91 3.70 -19.37 2.48
CA MET A 91 2.44 -19.14 3.20
C MET A 91 2.01 -17.68 3.09
N GLU A 92 2.94 -16.74 3.20
CA GLU A 92 2.69 -15.32 3.11
C GLU A 92 2.15 -14.94 1.73
N ILE A 93 2.74 -15.49 0.65
CA ILE A 93 2.24 -15.31 -0.72
C ILE A 93 0.83 -15.85 -0.87
N ASP A 94 0.56 -17.04 -0.36
CA ASP A 94 -0.77 -17.66 -0.45
C ASP A 94 -1.83 -16.83 0.32
N LEU A 95 -1.46 -16.26 1.48
CA LEU A 95 -2.32 -15.36 2.26
C LEU A 95 -2.57 -14.03 1.56
N LEU A 96 -1.53 -13.39 0.98
CA LEU A 96 -1.69 -12.16 0.21
C LEU A 96 -2.64 -12.37 -0.97
N ASN A 97 -2.50 -13.50 -1.69
CA ASN A 97 -3.40 -13.86 -2.79
C ASN A 97 -4.84 -14.12 -2.30
N ALA A 98 -5.00 -14.89 -1.22
CA ALA A 98 -6.31 -15.21 -0.65
C ALA A 98 -7.08 -13.97 -0.19
N MET A 99 -6.38 -13.01 0.43
CA MET A 99 -6.97 -11.74 0.84
C MET A 99 -7.16 -10.78 -0.33
N GLY A 100 -6.51 -11.01 -1.49
CA GLY A 100 -6.65 -10.21 -2.71
C GLY A 100 -6.05 -8.83 -2.57
N TYR A 101 -4.76 -8.75 -2.22
CA TYR A 101 -4.01 -7.51 -2.23
C TYR A 101 -3.90 -6.94 -3.64
N ASP A 102 -3.98 -5.63 -3.78
CA ASP A 102 -3.88 -4.92 -5.06
C ASP A 102 -2.42 -4.61 -5.43
N ALA A 103 -1.65 -4.13 -4.45
CA ALA A 103 -0.22 -3.86 -4.62
C ALA A 103 0.53 -4.05 -3.29
N VAL A 104 1.79 -4.43 -3.39
CA VAL A 104 2.71 -4.57 -2.26
C VAL A 104 4.04 -3.89 -2.55
N SER A 105 4.66 -3.28 -1.54
CA SER A 105 6.08 -3.00 -1.52
C SER A 105 6.83 -4.22 -0.96
N LEU A 106 8.10 -4.33 -1.23
CA LEU A 106 8.98 -5.23 -0.51
C LEU A 106 9.47 -4.53 0.76
N GLY A 107 9.83 -5.31 1.78
CA GLY A 107 10.66 -4.88 2.89
C GLY A 107 12.02 -5.55 2.84
N ASN A 108 12.86 -5.38 3.85
CA ASN A 108 14.18 -5.99 3.89
C ASN A 108 14.12 -7.50 4.11
N HIS A 109 13.14 -8.00 4.86
CA HIS A 109 13.01 -9.43 5.16
C HIS A 109 12.52 -10.29 3.98
N GLU A 110 11.98 -9.71 2.93
CA GLU A 110 11.72 -10.44 1.70
C GLU A 110 13.00 -10.98 1.07
N PHE A 111 14.15 -10.34 1.34
CA PHE A 111 15.45 -10.69 0.77
C PHE A 111 16.23 -11.74 1.57
N ASP A 112 15.79 -12.14 2.76
CA ASP A 112 16.52 -13.02 3.69
C ASP A 112 16.98 -14.35 3.05
N ASN A 113 16.21 -14.91 2.12
CA ASN A 113 16.53 -16.14 1.42
C ASN A 113 17.16 -15.90 0.03
N GLY A 114 17.54 -14.65 -0.30
CA GLY A 114 18.18 -14.28 -1.56
C GLY A 114 17.23 -14.05 -2.73
N LEU A 115 17.80 -13.49 -3.81
CA LEU A 115 17.03 -12.97 -4.95
C LEU A 115 16.31 -14.06 -5.75
N GLU A 116 16.91 -15.25 -5.88
CA GLU A 116 16.33 -16.37 -6.65
C GLU A 116 15.07 -16.92 -5.94
N VAL A 117 15.15 -17.11 -4.61
CA VAL A 117 14.03 -17.59 -3.82
C VAL A 117 12.92 -16.56 -3.82
N LEU A 118 13.25 -15.26 -3.62
CA LEU A 118 12.29 -14.18 -3.72
C LEU A 118 11.60 -14.15 -5.09
N ALA A 119 12.35 -14.25 -6.19
CA ALA A 119 11.77 -14.28 -7.53
C ALA A 119 10.80 -15.46 -7.72
N GLY A 120 11.11 -16.63 -7.17
CA GLY A 120 10.21 -17.79 -7.17
C GLY A 120 8.91 -17.55 -6.43
N ARG A 121 8.96 -16.84 -5.30
CA ARG A 121 7.76 -16.42 -4.52
C ARG A 121 6.93 -15.41 -5.31
N LEU A 122 7.58 -14.34 -5.82
CA LEU A 122 6.89 -13.28 -6.57
C LEU A 122 6.26 -13.78 -7.87
N ALA A 123 6.78 -14.86 -8.45
CA ALA A 123 6.17 -15.51 -9.61
C ALA A 123 4.77 -16.09 -9.35
N ARG A 124 4.41 -16.28 -8.07
CA ARG A 124 3.12 -16.83 -7.61
C ARG A 124 2.22 -15.77 -6.97
N LEU A 125 2.72 -14.55 -6.80
CA LEU A 125 1.96 -13.45 -6.21
C LEU A 125 1.07 -12.80 -7.29
N ASP A 126 -0.20 -12.62 -6.96
CA ASP A 126 -1.19 -11.97 -7.84
C ASP A 126 -1.11 -10.42 -7.76
N ALA A 127 -0.69 -9.89 -6.61
CA ALA A 127 -0.56 -8.44 -6.41
C ALA A 127 0.60 -7.85 -7.23
N ASP A 128 0.45 -6.60 -7.65
CA ASP A 128 1.56 -5.84 -8.23
C ASP A 128 2.65 -5.54 -7.19
N VAL A 129 3.92 -5.77 -7.52
CA VAL A 129 5.07 -5.49 -6.64
C VAL A 129 5.76 -4.21 -7.09
N VAL A 130 5.93 -3.26 -6.16
CA VAL A 130 6.51 -1.95 -6.47
C VAL A 130 7.78 -1.66 -5.67
N CYS A 131 8.81 -1.14 -6.37
CA CYS A 131 10.03 -0.55 -5.78
C CYS A 131 10.69 0.38 -6.79
N ALA A 132 10.83 1.67 -6.45
CA ALA A 132 11.30 2.70 -7.36
C ALA A 132 12.77 3.10 -7.13
N ASN A 133 13.33 2.79 -5.95
CA ASN A 133 14.67 3.23 -5.56
C ASN A 133 15.74 2.14 -5.62
N TYR A 134 15.47 1.05 -6.36
CA TYR A 134 16.45 0.01 -6.67
C TYR A 134 16.44 -0.37 -8.15
N ASP A 135 17.61 -0.65 -8.69
CA ASP A 135 17.75 -1.24 -10.03
C ASP A 135 17.85 -2.77 -9.94
N PHE A 136 16.79 -3.44 -10.34
CA PHE A 136 16.70 -4.89 -10.43
C PHE A 136 16.98 -5.43 -11.84
N SER A 137 17.44 -4.60 -12.79
CA SER A 137 17.52 -4.96 -14.22
C SER A 137 18.45 -6.14 -14.51
N ALA A 138 19.47 -6.35 -13.67
CA ALA A 138 20.44 -7.45 -13.76
C ALA A 138 20.08 -8.68 -12.90
N THR A 139 18.88 -8.71 -12.31
CA THR A 139 18.43 -9.75 -11.38
C THR A 139 17.18 -10.48 -11.87
N PRO A 140 16.84 -11.66 -11.31
CA PRO A 140 15.61 -12.37 -11.64
C PRO A 140 14.34 -11.57 -11.23
N LEU A 141 14.46 -10.61 -10.31
CA LEU A 141 13.35 -9.75 -9.84
C LEU A 141 12.84 -8.78 -10.92
N LYS A 142 13.63 -8.50 -11.97
CA LYS A 142 13.25 -7.60 -13.08
C LYS A 142 11.87 -7.89 -13.68
N LYS A 143 11.43 -9.15 -13.65
CA LYS A 143 10.16 -9.56 -14.25
C LYS A 143 8.96 -9.19 -13.37
N TYR A 144 9.18 -9.03 -12.07
CA TYR A 144 8.12 -8.97 -11.08
C TYR A 144 8.01 -7.60 -10.42
N VAL A 145 9.14 -6.91 -10.23
CA VAL A 145 9.19 -5.62 -9.53
C VAL A 145 9.13 -4.47 -10.53
N LYS A 146 8.21 -3.54 -10.32
CA LYS A 146 8.02 -2.33 -11.12
C LYS A 146 8.30 -1.09 -10.28
N PRO A 147 8.77 0.02 -10.85
CA PRO A 147 8.95 1.25 -10.06
C PRO A 147 7.62 1.85 -9.58
N TYR A 148 6.55 1.65 -10.34
CA TYR A 148 5.20 2.08 -10.00
C TYR A 148 4.17 1.22 -10.74
N VAL A 149 2.93 1.27 -10.27
CA VAL A 149 1.74 0.75 -10.97
C VAL A 149 0.63 1.77 -10.97
N ILE A 150 -0.37 1.57 -11.84
CA ILE A 150 -1.56 2.42 -11.91
C ILE A 150 -2.79 1.52 -11.77
N ILE A 151 -3.56 1.75 -10.74
CA ILE A 151 -4.78 1.00 -10.41
C ILE A 151 -5.98 1.93 -10.47
N ARG A 152 -7.16 1.36 -10.78
CA ARG A 152 -8.43 2.08 -10.68
C ARG A 152 -9.26 1.50 -9.56
N ARG A 153 -9.62 2.35 -8.58
CA ARG A 153 -10.50 2.01 -7.45
C ARG A 153 -11.33 3.22 -7.08
N GLY A 154 -12.57 3.02 -6.64
CA GLY A 154 -13.45 4.10 -6.26
C GLY A 154 -13.70 5.13 -7.37
N GLY A 155 -13.55 4.75 -8.64
CA GLY A 155 -13.60 5.70 -9.79
C GLY A 155 -12.30 6.47 -10.03
N LEU A 156 -11.34 6.43 -9.11
CA LEU A 156 -10.08 7.15 -9.17
C LEU A 156 -9.01 6.38 -9.95
N LYS A 157 -8.12 7.10 -10.58
CA LYS A 157 -6.88 6.62 -11.17
C LYS A 157 -5.74 6.86 -10.19
N ILE A 158 -5.25 5.79 -9.60
CA ILE A 158 -4.32 5.82 -8.49
C ILE A 158 -2.94 5.35 -8.96
N GLY A 159 -1.92 6.19 -8.80
CA GLY A 159 -0.52 5.81 -8.98
C GLY A 159 0.06 5.31 -7.67
N ILE A 160 0.77 4.17 -7.69
CA ILE A 160 1.39 3.59 -6.51
C ILE A 160 2.87 3.40 -6.77
N ILE A 161 3.72 3.95 -5.90
CA ILE A 161 5.19 3.88 -5.93
C ILE A 161 5.63 3.05 -4.72
N GLY A 162 6.70 2.24 -4.84
CA GLY A 162 7.27 1.51 -3.70
C GLY A 162 8.67 2.01 -3.34
N LEU A 163 9.05 1.93 -2.07
CA LEU A 163 10.39 2.27 -1.58
C LEU A 163 10.90 1.24 -0.58
N LEU A 164 12.20 1.03 -0.61
CA LEU A 164 12.97 0.20 0.32
C LEU A 164 14.01 1.05 1.07
N PRO A 165 14.41 0.65 2.29
CA PRO A 165 15.56 1.24 2.97
C PRO A 165 16.85 0.94 2.20
N ASP A 166 17.98 1.48 2.66
CA ASP A 166 19.27 1.02 2.16
C ASP A 166 19.51 -0.42 2.67
N LEU A 167 19.38 -1.39 1.75
CA LEU A 167 19.52 -2.81 2.08
C LEU A 167 20.93 -3.19 2.51
N ALA A 168 21.95 -2.37 2.23
CA ALA A 168 23.30 -2.59 2.71
C ALA A 168 23.40 -2.53 4.25
N ASP A 169 22.47 -1.83 4.89
CA ASP A 169 22.44 -1.68 6.35
C ASP A 169 21.65 -2.80 7.05
N VAL A 170 20.78 -3.52 6.34
CA VAL A 170 19.76 -4.40 6.96
C VAL A 170 19.66 -5.79 6.34
N VAL A 171 20.40 -6.08 5.27
CA VAL A 171 20.41 -7.36 4.55
C VAL A 171 21.85 -7.87 4.39
N ASP A 172 22.03 -9.19 4.28
CA ASP A 172 23.33 -9.78 4.01
C ASP A 172 24.02 -9.11 2.81
N VAL A 173 25.26 -8.66 2.99
CA VAL A 173 26.03 -7.93 1.98
C VAL A 173 26.15 -8.69 0.64
N ARG A 174 26.15 -10.02 0.68
CA ARG A 174 26.19 -10.87 -0.53
C ARG A 174 24.91 -10.74 -1.37
N ILE A 175 23.79 -10.37 -0.76
CA ILE A 175 22.51 -10.13 -1.42
C ILE A 175 22.42 -8.65 -1.82
N ALA A 176 22.64 -7.75 -0.88
CA ALA A 176 22.54 -6.30 -1.10
C ALA A 176 23.46 -5.82 -2.24
N SER A 177 24.67 -6.38 -2.35
CA SER A 177 25.63 -6.02 -3.42
C SER A 177 25.21 -6.40 -4.84
N GLN A 178 24.16 -7.20 -5.03
CA GLN A 178 23.66 -7.60 -6.35
C GLN A 178 22.68 -6.59 -6.96
N ILE A 179 22.23 -5.60 -6.17
CA ILE A 179 21.27 -4.59 -6.58
C ILE A 179 21.80 -3.20 -6.25
N SER A 180 21.40 -2.20 -7.04
CA SER A 180 21.92 -0.84 -6.90
C SER A 180 20.88 0.06 -6.26
N PHE A 181 21.22 0.62 -5.09
CA PHE A 181 20.44 1.62 -4.38
C PHE A 181 20.48 2.98 -5.11
N GLN A 182 19.35 3.64 -5.13
CA GLN A 182 19.17 5.00 -5.62
C GLN A 182 18.54 5.84 -4.52
N ASP A 183 18.85 7.14 -4.49
CA ASP A 183 18.27 8.05 -3.52
C ASP A 183 16.72 8.00 -3.56
N PRO A 184 16.06 7.67 -2.44
CA PRO A 184 14.63 7.44 -2.41
C PRO A 184 13.79 8.70 -2.66
N ILE A 185 14.25 9.88 -2.18
CA ILE A 185 13.54 11.15 -2.38
C ILE A 185 13.55 11.51 -3.87
N THR A 186 14.73 11.46 -4.51
CA THR A 186 14.87 11.72 -5.96
C THR A 186 14.07 10.73 -6.81
N SER A 187 14.14 9.44 -6.46
CA SER A 187 13.41 8.38 -7.17
C SER A 187 11.89 8.61 -7.06
N THR A 188 11.41 8.90 -5.86
CA THR A 188 9.98 9.15 -5.62
C THR A 188 9.52 10.39 -6.35
N GLN A 189 10.23 11.52 -6.25
CA GLN A 189 9.86 12.76 -6.94
C GLN A 189 9.71 12.54 -8.44
N ARG A 190 10.67 11.82 -9.04
CA ARG A 190 10.62 11.51 -10.48
C ARG A 190 9.32 10.79 -10.88
N TYR A 191 8.93 9.77 -10.12
CA TYR A 191 7.74 8.97 -10.47
C TYR A 191 6.44 9.66 -10.03
N ALA A 192 6.42 10.38 -8.90
CA ALA A 192 5.25 11.13 -8.44
C ALA A 192 4.85 12.20 -9.47
N THR A 193 5.78 13.03 -9.89
CA THR A 193 5.55 14.04 -10.94
C THR A 193 5.11 13.39 -12.26
N PHE A 194 5.76 12.27 -12.66
CA PHE A 194 5.33 11.55 -13.86
C PHE A 194 3.89 11.03 -13.76
N LEU A 195 3.51 10.50 -12.62
CA LEU A 195 2.16 9.97 -12.38
C LEU A 195 1.11 11.09 -12.36
N LYS A 196 1.38 12.22 -11.70
CA LYS A 196 0.48 13.39 -11.69
C LYS A 196 0.43 14.06 -13.05
N GLU A 197 1.56 14.46 -13.62
CA GLU A 197 1.59 15.28 -14.81
C GLU A 197 1.35 14.53 -16.12
N LYS A 198 1.98 13.37 -16.32
CA LYS A 198 1.91 12.62 -17.59
C LYS A 198 0.81 11.56 -17.59
N LYS A 199 0.66 10.86 -16.47
CA LYS A 199 -0.38 9.83 -16.35
C LYS A 199 -1.71 10.38 -15.89
N LYS A 200 -1.75 11.60 -15.31
CA LYS A 200 -2.96 12.23 -14.79
C LYS A 200 -3.66 11.33 -13.77
N CYS A 201 -2.87 10.87 -12.79
CA CYS A 201 -3.41 10.16 -11.64
C CYS A 201 -4.11 11.17 -10.71
N ASP A 202 -5.28 10.79 -10.23
CA ASP A 202 -6.05 11.58 -9.28
C ASP A 202 -5.38 11.53 -7.90
N LEU A 203 -4.83 10.36 -7.52
CA LEU A 203 -4.14 10.11 -6.26
C LEU A 203 -2.78 9.43 -6.54
N VAL A 204 -1.75 9.82 -5.79
CA VAL A 204 -0.44 9.17 -5.79
C VAL A 204 -0.11 8.69 -4.38
N ILE A 205 0.08 7.38 -4.24
CA ILE A 205 0.39 6.69 -2.98
C ILE A 205 1.82 6.18 -3.03
N CYS A 206 2.58 6.36 -1.95
CA CYS A 206 3.86 5.72 -1.75
C CYS A 206 3.74 4.60 -0.72
N LEU A 207 4.07 3.35 -1.10
CA LEU A 207 4.27 2.23 -0.19
C LEU A 207 5.72 2.26 0.26
N SER A 208 5.97 2.80 1.43
CA SER A 208 7.31 3.05 1.94
C SER A 208 7.68 2.01 3.00
N HIS A 209 8.84 1.36 2.79
CA HIS A 209 9.44 0.53 3.83
C HIS A 209 10.70 1.19 4.43
N MET A 210 10.73 2.54 4.51
CA MET A 210 11.89 3.27 5.02
C MET A 210 11.84 3.57 6.52
N GLY A 211 10.69 3.43 7.15
CA GLY A 211 10.46 3.82 8.54
C GLY A 211 9.83 5.20 8.68
N PHE A 212 9.02 5.37 9.74
CA PHE A 212 8.23 6.59 9.96
C PHE A 212 9.11 7.79 10.32
N ASP A 213 10.04 7.61 11.28
CA ASP A 213 10.93 8.62 11.80
C ASP A 213 12.37 8.09 11.93
N GLY A 214 13.34 8.97 12.01
CA GLY A 214 14.75 8.61 12.13
C GLY A 214 15.68 9.68 11.58
N PRO A 215 16.98 9.41 11.51
CA PRO A 215 17.98 10.42 11.14
C PRO A 215 17.99 10.72 9.63
N VAL A 216 17.65 9.77 8.76
CA VAL A 216 17.71 9.93 7.30
C VAL A 216 16.67 9.05 6.61
N ASN A 217 16.24 9.46 5.42
CA ASN A 217 15.41 8.65 4.52
C ASN A 217 14.17 8.05 5.19
N THR A 218 13.37 8.87 5.85
CA THR A 218 12.15 8.47 6.56
C THR A 218 10.90 8.90 5.81
N ASP A 219 9.74 8.38 6.21
CA ASP A 219 8.45 8.80 5.66
C ASP A 219 8.20 10.29 5.91
N GLU A 220 8.62 10.81 7.08
CA GLU A 220 8.55 12.23 7.38
C GLU A 220 9.44 13.05 6.42
N ALA A 221 10.69 12.61 6.20
CA ALA A 221 11.62 13.27 5.28
C ALA A 221 11.11 13.21 3.83
N LEU A 222 10.52 12.08 3.43
CA LEU A 222 9.91 11.91 2.13
C LEU A 222 8.74 12.87 1.92
N ALA A 223 7.81 12.93 2.88
CA ALA A 223 6.66 13.82 2.84
C ALA A 223 7.07 15.29 2.68
N LYS A 224 8.06 15.73 3.47
CA LYS A 224 8.56 17.11 3.46
C LYS A 224 9.48 17.44 2.29
N GLY A 225 10.14 16.43 1.71
CA GLY A 225 11.17 16.58 0.67
C GLY A 225 10.69 16.37 -0.76
N THR A 226 9.41 16.10 -0.96
CA THR A 226 8.84 15.79 -2.30
C THR A 226 7.66 16.67 -2.63
N ARG A 227 7.10 16.48 -3.84
CA ARG A 227 5.84 17.02 -4.36
C ARG A 227 5.02 15.88 -4.94
N ASP A 228 3.76 16.13 -5.20
CA ASP A 228 2.91 15.22 -5.97
C ASP A 228 2.59 13.87 -5.29
N ILE A 229 2.91 13.72 -3.99
CA ILE A 229 2.49 12.58 -3.17
C ILE A 229 1.33 13.01 -2.29
N ASP A 230 0.27 12.23 -2.26
CA ASP A 230 -0.91 12.49 -1.44
C ASP A 230 -0.91 11.65 -0.15
N VAL A 231 -0.48 10.38 -0.26
CA VAL A 231 -0.48 9.42 0.86
C VAL A 231 0.81 8.61 0.89
N ILE A 232 1.34 8.40 2.09
CA ILE A 232 2.41 7.44 2.37
C ILE A 232 1.85 6.37 3.30
N VAL A 233 1.97 5.11 2.87
CA VAL A 233 1.72 3.94 3.72
C VAL A 233 3.06 3.40 4.14
N GLY A 234 3.41 3.58 5.42
CA GLY A 234 4.73 3.29 5.97
C GLY A 234 4.86 1.93 6.62
N GLY A 235 6.11 1.43 6.71
CA GLY A 235 6.50 0.21 7.40
C GLY A 235 7.90 0.31 8.03
N HIS A 236 8.55 -0.81 8.30
CA HIS A 236 9.93 -0.97 8.78
C HIS A 236 10.18 -0.60 10.25
N SER A 237 9.82 0.59 10.69
CA SER A 237 10.09 1.07 12.05
C SER A 237 9.14 0.49 13.12
N HIS A 238 8.15 -0.30 12.71
CA HIS A 238 7.10 -0.80 13.59
C HIS A 238 6.43 0.32 14.41
N THR A 239 6.33 1.51 13.84
CA THR A 239 5.71 2.65 14.51
C THR A 239 4.21 2.44 14.60
N ARG A 240 3.65 2.63 15.79
CA ARG A 240 2.22 2.61 15.99
C ARG A 240 1.66 4.02 15.84
N LEU A 241 0.88 4.24 14.79
CA LEU A 241 0.03 5.41 14.69
C LEU A 241 -1.42 5.01 14.99
N ASP A 242 -2.02 5.65 15.99
CA ASP A 242 -3.44 5.43 16.31
C ASP A 242 -4.36 6.29 15.42
N ASP A 243 -3.80 7.29 14.74
CA ASP A 243 -4.43 8.12 13.71
C ASP A 243 -3.39 8.48 12.64
N LYS A 244 -3.81 9.05 11.54
CA LYS A 244 -2.93 9.56 10.49
C LYS A 244 -2.03 10.69 11.00
N ALA A 245 -0.77 10.69 10.57
CA ALA A 245 0.08 11.87 10.66
C ALA A 245 -0.07 12.72 9.39
N VAL A 246 0.03 14.04 9.51
CA VAL A 246 -0.05 14.96 8.38
C VAL A 246 1.21 15.81 8.35
N PHE A 247 1.87 15.84 7.19
CA PHE A 247 3.00 16.70 6.91
C PHE A 247 2.68 17.58 5.71
N TYR A 248 3.51 18.59 5.46
CA TYR A 248 3.37 19.49 4.32
C TYR A 248 4.56 19.31 3.37
N ASN A 249 4.26 19.11 2.10
CA ASN A 249 5.23 18.92 1.03
C ASN A 249 5.92 20.25 0.63
N LEU A 250 6.79 20.22 -0.38
CA LEU A 250 7.53 21.38 -0.86
C LEU A 250 6.63 22.49 -1.45
N ASP A 251 5.39 22.20 -1.78
CA ASP A 251 4.40 23.14 -2.30
C ASP A 251 3.41 23.60 -1.22
N GLY A 252 3.56 23.10 0.03
CA GLY A 252 2.69 23.41 1.15
C GLY A 252 1.37 22.63 1.13
N GLU A 253 1.29 21.56 0.34
CA GLU A 253 0.14 20.66 0.30
C GLU A 253 0.27 19.54 1.34
N GLU A 254 -0.85 19.05 1.83
CA GLU A 254 -0.89 17.99 2.83
C GLU A 254 -0.46 16.65 2.25
N VAL A 255 0.39 15.93 2.98
CA VAL A 255 0.75 14.53 2.76
C VAL A 255 0.34 13.73 3.98
N VAL A 256 -0.56 12.78 3.79
CA VAL A 256 -1.04 11.90 4.85
C VAL A 256 -0.10 10.71 4.98
N VAL A 257 0.37 10.44 6.21
CA VAL A 257 1.19 9.25 6.51
C VAL A 257 0.44 8.34 7.47
N VAL A 258 0.36 7.05 7.12
CA VAL A 258 -0.30 6.01 7.92
C VAL A 258 0.59 4.78 8.04
N THR A 259 0.49 4.07 9.15
CA THR A 259 1.12 2.76 9.39
C THR A 259 0.21 1.89 10.25
N ALA A 260 0.22 0.59 10.02
CA ALA A 260 -0.61 -0.39 10.75
C ALA A 260 0.14 -1.11 11.89
N TRP A 261 1.24 -0.51 12.36
CA TRP A 261 2.09 -1.07 13.42
C TRP A 261 2.90 -2.28 12.93
N LYS A 262 2.63 -3.49 13.44
CA LYS A 262 3.35 -4.72 13.11
C LYS A 262 2.56 -5.99 13.41
N TRP A 263 3.06 -7.14 12.93
CA TRP A 263 2.60 -8.50 13.20
C TRP A 263 1.13 -8.74 12.87
N GLY A 264 0.59 -7.89 11.98
CA GLY A 264 -0.82 -7.96 11.62
C GLY A 264 -1.78 -7.76 12.79
N LEU A 265 -1.32 -7.12 13.87
CA LEU A 265 -2.14 -6.77 15.04
C LEU A 265 -3.25 -5.78 14.69
N ARG A 266 -3.09 -5.06 13.58
CA ARG A 266 -4.06 -4.07 13.07
C ARG A 266 -4.14 -4.13 11.56
N VAL A 267 -5.31 -3.86 11.05
CA VAL A 267 -5.51 -3.46 9.65
C VAL A 267 -5.79 -1.96 9.67
N GLY A 268 -4.94 -1.18 9.01
CA GLY A 268 -5.15 0.26 8.89
C GLY A 268 -6.27 0.54 7.90
N ARG A 269 -7.09 1.56 8.18
CA ARG A 269 -8.14 2.06 7.30
C ARG A 269 -7.99 3.58 7.13
N LEU A 270 -7.91 4.03 5.89
CA LEU A 270 -7.95 5.44 5.52
C LEU A 270 -9.10 5.65 4.54
N ASP A 271 -10.11 6.41 4.97
CA ASP A 271 -11.21 6.83 4.13
C ASP A 271 -10.79 8.11 3.38
N VAL A 272 -10.87 8.09 2.05
CA VAL A 272 -10.50 9.20 1.16
C VAL A 272 -11.77 9.81 0.61
N GLU A 273 -12.09 11.00 1.06
CA GLU A 273 -13.20 11.83 0.56
C GLU A 273 -12.69 12.71 -0.60
N MET A 274 -13.46 12.81 -1.70
CA MET A 274 -13.10 13.59 -2.90
C MET A 274 -14.11 14.71 -3.15
#